data_d38290558f50d7b2a68d87663919d3c4
#
_entry.id   d38290558f50d7b2a68d87663919d3c4
#
_cell.length_a   1.000
_cell.length_b   1.000
_cell.length_c   1.000
_cell.angle_alpha   90.00
_cell.angle_beta   90.00
_cell.angle_gamma   90.00
#
_symmetry.space_group_name_H-M   'P 1'
#
loop_
_entity.id
_entity.type
_entity.pdbx_description
1 polymer ?
#
loop_
_entity_poly.entity_id
_entity_poly.type
_entity_poly.pdbx_seq_one_letter_code
_entity_poly.pdbx_strand_id
1 'polypeptide(L)'
;MFFSYYSFHIVFTRGQELTYTLVEPTIKQAYDFIKQYHSSKAEKTLLVLIGDCMVDYHGRARSFLDWGERIFMLKQDGNVLIHQPTMREPINWQPAGSITEFKVNKKQQLLALSRHTKPPEKMRVIFRRIDTVLIRNLYDQASLIISGMEVDVVNQIMQDPAVIEEGLRIAKREKQVPSGMIDLFCYDKEHTPVIIEVKRSLATISAVHQLRMYVHDLKGESEQASVRGILCAPKIPDMVKNLLTDYDLEWKEIERKVVLPDDNQCTLKEF
;
A
#
# COMPACT_ATOMS: atom_id res chain seq x y z
N MET A 1 31.52 -39.35 -13.32
CA MET A 1 32.03 -38.05 -13.84
C MET A 1 30.79 -37.19 -14.08
N PHE A 2 30.34 -36.46 -13.08
CA PHE A 2 29.16 -35.57 -13.19
C PHE A 2 29.64 -34.22 -13.67
N PHE A 3 29.30 -33.88 -14.92
CA PHE A 3 29.47 -32.52 -15.41
C PHE A 3 28.33 -31.69 -14.83
N SER A 4 28.63 -30.78 -13.91
CA SER A 4 27.72 -29.74 -13.43
C SER A 4 27.57 -28.73 -14.56
N TYR A 5 26.47 -28.78 -15.31
CA TYR A 5 26.09 -27.72 -16.24
C TYR A 5 25.45 -26.61 -15.42
N TYR A 6 26.20 -25.55 -15.16
CA TYR A 6 25.64 -24.31 -14.64
C TYR A 6 24.80 -23.68 -15.74
N SER A 7 23.48 -23.57 -15.54
CA SER A 7 22.60 -22.95 -16.52
C SER A 7 22.57 -21.44 -16.31
N PHE A 8 23.41 -20.73 -17.04
CA PHE A 8 23.27 -19.28 -17.22
C PHE A 8 22.21 -19.04 -18.31
N HIS A 9 21.10 -18.41 -17.96
CA HIS A 9 20.04 -18.07 -18.91
C HIS A 9 19.93 -16.56 -19.05
N ILE A 10 20.19 -16.06 -20.27
CA ILE A 10 19.74 -14.73 -20.68
C ILE A 10 18.41 -14.98 -21.41
N VAL A 11 17.31 -14.53 -20.84
CA VAL A 11 16.00 -14.62 -21.49
C VAL A 11 15.73 -13.28 -22.16
N PHE A 12 15.67 -13.28 -23.49
CA PHE A 12 15.22 -12.14 -24.27
C PHE A 12 13.70 -12.08 -24.23
N THR A 13 13.13 -11.02 -23.65
CA THR A 13 11.70 -10.74 -23.74
C THR A 13 11.41 -9.78 -24.88
N ARG A 14 10.20 -9.81 -25.45
CA ARG A 14 9.77 -8.87 -26.51
C ARG A 14 10.00 -7.43 -26.06
N GLY A 15 11.00 -6.74 -26.70
CA GLY A 15 11.31 -5.33 -26.47
C GLY A 15 12.46 -5.10 -25.49
N GLN A 16 13.71 -5.29 -25.92
CA GLN A 16 15.01 -4.80 -25.36
C GLN A 16 15.30 -4.98 -23.84
N GLU A 17 14.48 -5.67 -23.07
CA GLU A 17 14.70 -5.86 -21.63
C GLU A 17 15.34 -7.22 -21.35
N LEU A 18 16.56 -7.19 -20.83
CA LEU A 18 17.30 -8.41 -20.47
C LEU A 18 16.95 -8.84 -19.06
N THR A 19 16.52 -10.09 -18.91
CA THR A 19 16.45 -10.77 -17.61
C THR A 19 17.67 -11.66 -17.48
N TYR A 20 18.44 -11.43 -16.42
CA TYR A 20 19.62 -12.22 -16.09
C TYR A 20 19.26 -13.18 -14.97
N THR A 21 19.46 -14.46 -15.17
CA THR A 21 19.18 -15.51 -14.16
C THR A 21 20.37 -16.45 -14.03
N LEU A 22 20.72 -16.77 -12.78
CA LEU A 22 21.76 -17.75 -12.45
C LEU A 22 21.17 -18.75 -11.44
N VAL A 23 21.23 -20.05 -11.76
CA VAL A 23 20.63 -21.13 -10.98
C VAL A 23 21.73 -21.97 -10.35
N GLU A 24 21.54 -22.32 -9.07
CA GLU A 24 22.48 -23.10 -8.22
C GLU A 24 23.94 -22.63 -8.26
N PRO A 25 24.20 -21.31 -8.14
CA PRO A 25 25.56 -20.81 -8.17
C PRO A 25 26.32 -21.13 -6.90
N THR A 26 27.64 -21.21 -7.00
CA THR A 26 28.49 -21.01 -5.84
C THR A 26 28.36 -19.58 -5.32
N ILE A 27 28.66 -19.34 -4.05
CA ILE A 27 28.63 -17.99 -3.45
C ILE A 27 29.48 -17.00 -4.24
N LYS A 28 30.64 -17.43 -4.70
CA LYS A 28 31.54 -16.58 -5.50
C LYS A 28 30.91 -16.20 -6.85
N GLN A 29 30.31 -17.15 -7.55
CA GLN A 29 29.62 -16.89 -8.82
C GLN A 29 28.42 -15.95 -8.62
N ALA A 30 27.61 -16.16 -7.58
CA ALA A 30 26.50 -15.27 -7.25
C ALA A 30 26.99 -13.83 -6.97
N TYR A 31 28.05 -13.68 -6.20
CA TYR A 31 28.65 -12.37 -5.91
C TYR A 31 29.15 -11.66 -7.18
N ASP A 32 29.94 -12.36 -8.01
CA ASP A 32 30.48 -11.80 -9.24
C ASP A 32 29.35 -11.40 -10.22
N PHE A 33 28.30 -12.24 -10.30
CA PHE A 33 27.10 -11.97 -11.10
C PHE A 33 26.33 -10.73 -10.62
N ILE A 34 26.10 -10.62 -9.30
CA ILE A 34 25.47 -9.43 -8.72
C ILE A 34 26.32 -8.18 -9.02
N LYS A 35 27.65 -8.27 -8.85
CA LYS A 35 28.54 -7.16 -9.11
C LYS A 35 28.55 -6.73 -10.58
N GLN A 36 28.38 -7.67 -11.50
CA GLN A 36 28.39 -7.41 -12.94
C GLN A 36 27.07 -6.79 -13.42
N TYR A 37 25.93 -7.31 -12.99
CA TYR A 37 24.61 -6.99 -13.55
C TYR A 37 23.73 -6.12 -12.65
N HIS A 38 23.99 -6.07 -11.35
CA HIS A 38 23.32 -5.18 -10.42
C HIS A 38 24.21 -3.96 -10.13
N SER A 39 24.24 -2.98 -11.03
CA SER A 39 25.05 -1.76 -10.85
C SER A 39 24.36 -0.80 -9.90
N SER A 40 25.10 -0.35 -8.88
CA SER A 40 24.64 0.68 -7.93
C SER A 40 24.61 2.11 -8.50
N LYS A 41 25.08 2.34 -9.76
CA LYS A 41 25.42 3.71 -10.20
C LYS A 41 24.61 4.27 -11.38
N ALA A 42 24.00 3.48 -12.23
CA ALA A 42 23.34 4.03 -13.44
C ALA A 42 21.88 3.60 -13.61
N GLU A 43 21.57 2.33 -13.48
CA GLU A 43 20.20 1.82 -13.59
C GLU A 43 19.93 0.91 -12.41
N LYS A 44 19.00 1.33 -11.57
CA LYS A 44 18.57 0.52 -10.44
C LYS A 44 17.76 -0.67 -10.95
N THR A 45 18.27 -1.87 -10.75
CA THR A 45 17.61 -3.12 -11.14
C THR A 45 16.87 -3.74 -9.96
N LEU A 46 15.81 -4.49 -10.23
CA LEU A 46 15.30 -5.48 -9.29
C LEU A 46 16.33 -6.60 -9.17
N LEU A 47 16.70 -6.95 -7.92
CA LEU A 47 17.49 -8.15 -7.60
C LEU A 47 16.66 -9.05 -6.70
N VAL A 48 16.53 -10.33 -7.08
CA VAL A 48 15.92 -11.38 -6.25
C VAL A 48 16.93 -12.47 -6.00
N LEU A 49 17.10 -12.86 -4.73
CA LEU A 49 17.88 -14.01 -4.30
C LEU A 49 16.94 -15.01 -3.60
N ILE A 50 17.00 -16.25 -4.01
CA ILE A 50 16.35 -17.37 -3.30
C ILE A 50 17.45 -18.23 -2.72
N GLY A 51 17.37 -18.57 -1.44
CA GLY A 51 18.38 -19.37 -0.80
C GLY A 51 18.26 -19.45 0.71
N ASP A 52 19.19 -20.17 1.32
CA ASP A 52 19.25 -20.36 2.76
C ASP A 52 20.05 -19.24 3.41
N CYS A 53 19.36 -18.43 4.21
CA CYS A 53 19.93 -17.26 4.83
C CYS A 53 19.48 -17.04 6.30
N MET A 54 20.28 -16.29 7.03
CA MET A 54 19.91 -15.70 8.31
C MET A 54 19.81 -14.18 8.19
N VAL A 55 18.97 -13.55 9.02
CA VAL A 55 18.73 -12.11 8.99
C VAL A 55 18.87 -11.52 10.39
N ASP A 56 19.64 -10.43 10.50
CA ASP A 56 19.78 -9.64 11.70
C ASP A 56 19.40 -8.18 11.36
N TYR A 57 18.34 -7.70 11.98
CA TYR A 57 17.79 -6.38 11.75
C TYR A 57 17.83 -5.53 13.01
N HIS A 58 18.24 -4.28 12.83
CA HIS A 58 18.33 -3.25 13.84
C HIS A 58 17.74 -1.94 13.31
N GLY A 59 16.65 -1.45 13.91
CA GLY A 59 15.98 -0.23 13.49
C GLY A 59 14.79 0.08 14.38
N ARG A 60 13.60 0.25 13.80
CA ARG A 60 12.33 0.47 14.54
C ARG A 60 12.04 -0.64 15.58
N ALA A 61 12.59 -1.82 15.33
CA ALA A 61 12.63 -2.94 16.26
C ALA A 61 14.00 -3.63 16.14
N ARG A 62 14.26 -4.61 16.98
CA ARG A 62 15.37 -5.55 16.81
C ARG A 62 14.80 -6.92 16.54
N SER A 63 15.22 -7.57 15.46
CA SER A 63 14.81 -8.92 15.13
C SER A 63 15.97 -9.75 14.61
N PHE A 64 15.88 -11.05 14.86
CA PHE A 64 16.81 -12.05 14.38
C PHE A 64 16.04 -13.24 13.84
N LEU A 65 16.39 -13.66 12.62
CA LEU A 65 15.87 -14.86 11.98
C LEU A 65 17.04 -15.80 11.74
N ASP A 66 17.00 -16.96 12.35
CA ASP A 66 17.99 -18.01 12.14
C ASP A 66 17.89 -18.60 10.72
N TRP A 67 18.78 -19.51 10.38
CA TRP A 67 18.87 -20.12 9.03
C TRP A 67 17.53 -20.67 8.54
N GLY A 68 17.26 -20.40 7.27
CA GLY A 68 16.05 -20.87 6.60
C GLY A 68 15.99 -20.40 5.15
N GLU A 69 15.24 -21.11 4.34
CA GLU A 69 15.01 -20.76 2.93
C GLU A 69 14.09 -19.56 2.83
N ARG A 70 14.54 -18.52 2.11
CA ARG A 70 13.85 -17.23 1.99
C ARG A 70 14.05 -16.61 0.64
N ILE A 71 13.16 -15.69 0.31
CA ILE A 71 13.29 -14.77 -0.81
C ILE A 71 13.79 -13.44 -0.23
N PHE A 72 14.95 -13.02 -0.71
CA PHE A 72 15.46 -11.65 -0.56
C PHE A 72 15.15 -10.88 -1.84
N MET A 73 14.51 -9.73 -1.70
CA MET A 73 14.20 -8.85 -2.82
C MET A 73 14.75 -7.45 -2.54
N LEU A 74 15.55 -6.94 -3.47
CA LEU A 74 16.01 -5.54 -3.48
C LEU A 74 15.38 -4.86 -4.69
N LYS A 75 14.46 -3.93 -4.42
CA LYS A 75 13.77 -3.17 -5.45
C LYS A 75 14.62 -2.01 -5.99
N GLN A 76 14.23 -1.49 -7.15
CA GLN A 76 14.92 -0.40 -7.83
C GLN A 76 14.96 0.91 -7.03
N ASP A 77 14.02 1.14 -6.12
CA ASP A 77 13.97 2.28 -5.21
C ASP A 77 14.77 2.10 -3.92
N GLY A 78 15.41 0.92 -3.76
CA GLY A 78 16.17 0.56 -2.56
C GLY A 78 15.35 -0.12 -1.45
N ASN A 79 14.06 -0.38 -1.64
CA ASN A 79 13.31 -1.23 -0.72
C ASN A 79 13.95 -2.62 -0.63
N VAL A 80 14.14 -3.11 0.59
CA VAL A 80 14.57 -4.49 0.87
C VAL A 80 13.44 -5.25 1.53
N LEU A 81 13.12 -6.42 1.02
CA LEU A 81 12.04 -7.29 1.52
C LEU A 81 12.59 -8.69 1.73
N ILE A 82 12.23 -9.32 2.85
CA ILE A 82 12.54 -10.72 3.15
C ILE A 82 11.23 -11.46 3.32
N HIS A 83 10.99 -12.46 2.47
CA HIS A 83 9.82 -13.31 2.56
C HIS A 83 10.20 -14.73 2.99
N GLN A 84 9.34 -15.32 3.81
CA GLN A 84 9.35 -16.74 4.15
C GLN A 84 8.51 -17.53 3.12
N PRO A 85 8.58 -18.87 3.11
CA PRO A 85 7.76 -19.71 2.22
C PRO A 85 6.24 -19.53 2.41
N THR A 86 5.83 -19.00 3.55
CA THR A 86 4.43 -18.77 3.93
C THR A 86 4.23 -17.34 4.35
N MET A 87 2.97 -16.91 4.54
CA MET A 87 2.53 -15.56 4.90
C MET A 87 2.58 -14.58 3.73
N ARG A 88 1.63 -13.64 3.75
CA ARG A 88 1.47 -12.61 2.72
C ARG A 88 2.50 -11.49 2.85
N GLU A 89 2.76 -11.05 4.07
CA GLU A 89 3.62 -9.91 4.34
C GLU A 89 5.10 -10.33 4.45
N PRO A 90 6.05 -9.44 4.11
CA PRO A 90 7.47 -9.71 4.36
C PRO A 90 7.73 -9.80 5.87
N ILE A 91 8.53 -10.78 6.29
CA ILE A 91 8.90 -10.96 7.68
C ILE A 91 9.88 -9.89 8.18
N ASN A 92 10.68 -9.32 7.28
CA ASN A 92 11.55 -8.18 7.49
C ASN A 92 11.59 -7.30 6.25
N TRP A 93 11.71 -5.98 6.46
CA TRP A 93 11.82 -5.05 5.35
C TRP A 93 12.52 -3.75 5.77
N GLN A 94 13.08 -3.04 4.78
CA GLN A 94 13.57 -1.68 4.90
C GLN A 94 12.95 -0.80 3.81
N PRO A 95 12.67 0.50 4.10
CA PRO A 95 11.99 1.39 3.17
C PRO A 95 12.85 1.77 1.96
N ALA A 96 12.21 2.42 0.98
CA ALA A 96 12.86 3.04 -0.16
C ALA A 96 13.99 4.00 0.27
N GLY A 97 15.05 4.10 -0.55
CA GLY A 97 16.23 4.89 -0.24
C GLY A 97 17.25 4.15 0.63
N SER A 98 17.01 2.89 0.99
CA SER A 98 18.04 2.05 1.61
C SER A 98 19.18 1.76 0.63
N ILE A 99 20.40 1.67 1.16
CA ILE A 99 21.62 1.38 0.39
C ILE A 99 22.11 -0.01 0.80
N THR A 100 22.23 -0.91 -0.18
CA THR A 100 22.66 -2.29 0.05
C THR A 100 24.02 -2.53 -0.60
N GLU A 101 24.94 -3.09 0.16
CA GLU A 101 26.27 -3.53 -0.29
C GLU A 101 26.38 -5.05 -0.17
N PHE A 102 27.02 -5.68 -1.16
CA PHE A 102 27.27 -7.12 -1.17
C PHE A 102 28.75 -7.41 -0.94
N LYS A 103 29.05 -8.43 -0.12
CA LYS A 103 30.43 -8.88 0.21
C LYS A 103 30.45 -10.38 0.41
N VAL A 104 31.59 -11.00 0.18
CA VAL A 104 31.83 -12.41 0.55
C VAL A 104 32.74 -12.42 1.79
N ASN A 105 32.34 -13.16 2.83
CA ASN A 105 33.11 -13.27 4.05
C ASN A 105 34.15 -14.43 3.97
N LYS A 106 34.99 -14.55 5.01
CA LYS A 106 36.03 -15.61 5.12
C LYS A 106 35.44 -17.03 5.16
N LYS A 107 34.14 -17.19 5.51
CA LYS A 107 33.43 -18.47 5.54
C LYS A 107 32.77 -18.80 4.21
N GLN A 108 33.09 -18.08 3.12
CA GLN A 108 32.47 -18.24 1.79
C GLN A 108 30.96 -18.08 1.83
N GLN A 109 30.45 -17.06 2.57
CA GLN A 109 29.03 -16.70 2.64
C GLN A 109 28.83 -15.33 2.00
N LEU A 110 27.72 -15.15 1.27
CA LEU A 110 27.34 -13.86 0.73
C LEU A 110 26.65 -13.03 1.83
N LEU A 111 27.14 -11.81 2.05
CA LEU A 111 26.55 -10.82 2.94
C LEU A 111 25.87 -9.75 2.09
N ALA A 112 24.59 -9.50 2.34
CA ALA A 112 23.89 -8.29 1.93
C ALA A 112 23.76 -7.39 3.16
N LEU A 113 24.41 -6.23 3.11
CA LEU A 113 24.48 -5.24 4.19
C LEU A 113 23.70 -4.02 3.77
N SER A 114 22.50 -3.87 4.29
CA SER A 114 21.60 -2.78 3.95
C SER A 114 21.47 -1.79 5.10
N ARG A 115 21.42 -0.49 4.76
CA ARG A 115 21.27 0.60 5.72
C ARG A 115 20.32 1.66 5.18
N HIS A 116 19.48 2.17 6.07
CA HIS A 116 18.64 3.34 5.86
C HIS A 116 19.02 4.43 6.86
N THR A 117 18.89 5.70 6.48
CA THR A 117 19.41 6.82 7.29
C THR A 117 18.35 7.51 8.14
N LYS A 118 17.12 7.63 7.65
CA LYS A 118 16.01 8.34 8.34
C LYS A 118 14.69 7.58 8.16
N PRO A 119 14.23 6.83 9.18
CA PRO A 119 14.92 6.50 10.45
C PRO A 119 16.16 5.64 10.23
N PRO A 120 17.14 5.65 11.18
CA PRO A 120 18.35 4.84 11.05
C PRO A 120 18.04 3.36 11.25
N GLU A 121 18.30 2.58 10.22
CA GLU A 121 18.07 1.13 10.21
C GLU A 121 19.26 0.41 9.58
N LYS A 122 19.55 -0.79 10.08
CA LYS A 122 20.57 -1.70 9.52
C LYS A 122 19.96 -3.09 9.39
N MET A 123 20.18 -3.72 8.26
CA MET A 123 19.82 -5.12 8.01
C MET A 123 21.04 -5.84 7.47
N ARG A 124 21.34 -6.98 8.05
CA ARG A 124 22.40 -7.88 7.60
C ARG A 124 21.78 -9.22 7.25
N VAL A 125 21.86 -9.58 5.99
CA VAL A 125 21.44 -10.89 5.50
C VAL A 125 22.67 -11.69 5.11
N ILE A 126 22.80 -12.92 5.62
CA ILE A 126 23.92 -13.80 5.37
C ILE A 126 23.41 -15.05 4.69
N PHE A 127 23.85 -15.31 3.46
CA PHE A 127 23.51 -16.52 2.71
C PHE A 127 24.64 -17.54 2.82
N ARG A 128 24.32 -18.75 3.22
CA ARG A 128 25.24 -19.91 3.14
C ARG A 128 25.03 -20.73 1.88
N ARG A 129 23.86 -20.62 1.24
CA ARG A 129 23.48 -21.22 -0.05
C ARG A 129 22.61 -20.26 -0.82
N ILE A 130 22.79 -20.19 -2.13
CA ILE A 130 21.93 -19.47 -3.06
C ILE A 130 21.48 -20.45 -4.13
N ASP A 131 20.17 -20.55 -4.29
CA ASP A 131 19.56 -21.45 -5.27
C ASP A 131 19.27 -20.69 -6.59
N THR A 132 18.91 -19.40 -6.48
CA THR A 132 18.61 -18.57 -7.65
C THR A 132 19.02 -17.12 -7.42
N VAL A 133 19.62 -16.51 -8.44
CA VAL A 133 19.81 -15.07 -8.58
C VAL A 133 19.03 -14.60 -9.81
N LEU A 134 18.17 -13.59 -9.66
CA LEU A 134 17.47 -12.96 -10.77
C LEU A 134 17.71 -11.45 -10.72
N ILE A 135 18.11 -10.88 -11.86
CA ILE A 135 18.33 -9.42 -12.02
C ILE A 135 17.56 -8.94 -13.25
N ARG A 136 16.75 -7.91 -13.08
CA ARG A 136 15.94 -7.32 -14.16
C ARG A 136 15.60 -5.86 -13.88
N ASN A 137 15.48 -5.06 -14.95
CA ASN A 137 14.79 -3.77 -14.89
C ASN A 137 13.28 -4.00 -15.02
N LEU A 138 12.50 -3.32 -14.17
CA LEU A 138 11.05 -3.29 -14.27
C LEU A 138 10.61 -1.88 -14.59
N TYR A 139 9.74 -1.74 -15.59
CA TYR A 139 9.11 -0.49 -15.96
C TYR A 139 7.62 -0.63 -15.75
N ASP A 140 7.08 0.17 -14.85
CA ASP A 140 5.65 0.24 -14.60
C ASP A 140 5.23 1.71 -14.58
N GLN A 141 4.38 2.08 -15.53
CA GLN A 141 3.77 3.41 -15.64
C GLN A 141 2.28 3.38 -15.27
N ALA A 142 1.76 2.20 -14.95
CA ALA A 142 0.37 2.05 -14.57
C ALA A 142 0.13 2.61 -13.16
N SER A 143 -0.94 3.36 -13.02
CA SER A 143 -1.42 3.77 -11.70
C SER A 143 -2.39 2.72 -11.17
N LEU A 144 -2.25 2.33 -9.92
CA LEU A 144 -3.23 1.48 -9.26
C LEU A 144 -4.54 2.24 -9.11
N ILE A 145 -5.58 1.78 -9.82
CA ILE A 145 -6.94 2.29 -9.66
C ILE A 145 -7.62 1.39 -8.64
N ILE A 146 -7.88 1.93 -7.46
CA ILE A 146 -8.63 1.24 -6.41
C ILE A 146 -10.05 1.79 -6.45
N SER A 147 -11.01 0.99 -6.93
CA SER A 147 -12.43 1.31 -6.83
C SER A 147 -13.00 0.74 -5.52
N GLY A 148 -14.00 1.44 -4.94
CA GLY A 148 -14.67 0.98 -3.71
C GLY A 148 -14.08 1.53 -2.40
N MET A 149 -13.32 2.61 -2.46
CA MET A 149 -12.88 3.38 -1.29
C MET A 149 -13.92 4.44 -0.87
N GLU A 150 -13.82 4.96 0.37
CA GLU A 150 -14.62 6.12 0.82
C GLU A 150 -14.50 7.30 -0.14
N VAL A 151 -13.31 7.51 -0.69
CA VAL A 151 -13.02 8.55 -1.68
C VAL A 151 -13.89 8.47 -2.93
N ASP A 152 -14.30 7.26 -3.35
CA ASP A 152 -15.13 7.09 -4.55
C ASP A 152 -16.56 7.56 -4.27
N VAL A 153 -17.11 7.27 -3.10
CA VAL A 153 -18.44 7.75 -2.66
C VAL A 153 -18.40 9.26 -2.46
N VAL A 154 -17.34 9.80 -1.85
CA VAL A 154 -17.14 11.26 -1.71
C VAL A 154 -17.10 11.93 -3.08
N ASN A 155 -16.33 11.37 -4.04
CA ASN A 155 -16.25 11.90 -5.41
C ASN A 155 -17.59 11.82 -6.14
N GLN A 156 -18.36 10.74 -5.96
CA GLN A 156 -19.71 10.60 -6.51
C GLN A 156 -20.65 11.70 -5.99
N ILE A 157 -20.64 11.97 -4.68
CA ILE A 157 -21.41 13.05 -4.07
C ILE A 157 -20.94 14.42 -4.58
N MET A 158 -19.62 14.60 -4.76
CA MET A 158 -19.07 15.86 -5.28
C MET A 158 -19.48 16.12 -6.74
N GLN A 159 -19.60 15.08 -7.56
CA GLN A 159 -20.03 15.20 -8.96
C GLN A 159 -21.54 15.47 -9.07
N ASP A 160 -22.32 14.86 -8.20
CA ASP A 160 -23.77 14.98 -8.17
C ASP A 160 -24.29 15.03 -6.72
N PRO A 161 -24.31 16.22 -6.08
CA PRO A 161 -24.80 16.38 -4.72
C PRO A 161 -26.30 16.04 -4.56
N ALA A 162 -27.06 16.03 -5.66
CA ALA A 162 -28.49 15.69 -5.63
C ALA A 162 -28.74 14.22 -5.27
N VAL A 163 -27.72 13.35 -5.33
CA VAL A 163 -27.83 11.96 -4.81
C VAL A 163 -28.10 11.92 -3.30
N ILE A 164 -27.71 12.98 -2.56
CA ILE A 164 -28.03 13.16 -1.14
C ILE A 164 -29.37 13.83 -1.01
N GLU A 165 -29.47 15.08 -1.46
CA GLU A 165 -30.70 15.86 -1.52
C GLU A 165 -30.64 16.95 -2.59
N GLU A 166 -31.78 17.31 -3.16
CA GLU A 166 -31.86 18.34 -4.17
C GLU A 166 -31.51 19.73 -3.59
N GLY A 167 -30.67 20.46 -4.29
CA GLY A 167 -30.24 21.79 -3.88
C GLY A 167 -29.05 21.82 -2.90
N LEU A 168 -28.50 20.66 -2.54
CA LEU A 168 -27.28 20.58 -1.71
C LEU A 168 -26.08 21.20 -2.44
N ARG A 169 -25.32 22.04 -1.75
CA ARG A 169 -24.12 22.71 -2.29
C ARG A 169 -22.90 22.39 -1.45
N ILE A 170 -21.88 21.83 -2.09
CA ILE A 170 -20.62 21.50 -1.42
C ILE A 170 -19.82 22.80 -1.23
N ALA A 171 -19.49 23.11 0.02
CA ALA A 171 -18.67 24.26 0.38
C ALA A 171 -17.19 23.87 0.55
N LYS A 172 -16.92 22.70 1.16
CA LYS A 172 -15.54 22.26 1.40
C LYS A 172 -15.47 20.74 1.56
N ARG A 173 -14.46 20.14 0.93
CA ARG A 173 -14.00 18.79 1.22
C ARG A 173 -12.95 18.83 2.33
N GLU A 174 -12.96 17.82 3.21
CA GLU A 174 -11.98 17.66 4.29
C GLU A 174 -11.84 18.92 5.17
N LYS A 175 -12.96 19.29 5.85
CA LYS A 175 -12.96 20.41 6.78
C LYS A 175 -12.49 19.97 8.15
N GLN A 176 -11.37 20.54 8.63
CA GLN A 176 -10.86 20.30 9.97
C GLN A 176 -11.78 20.93 11.03
N VAL A 177 -12.08 20.16 12.08
CA VAL A 177 -12.77 20.58 13.31
C VAL A 177 -12.02 20.04 14.53
N PRO A 178 -12.30 20.50 15.75
CA PRO A 178 -11.60 20.03 16.95
C PRO A 178 -11.61 18.51 17.13
N SER A 179 -12.73 17.85 16.82
CA SER A 179 -12.90 16.40 16.95
C SER A 179 -12.34 15.59 15.79
N GLY A 180 -11.87 16.21 14.69
CA GLY A 180 -11.31 15.49 13.54
C GLY A 180 -11.51 16.18 12.21
N MET A 181 -11.74 15.40 11.16
CA MET A 181 -11.90 15.85 9.78
C MET A 181 -13.25 15.43 9.22
N ILE A 182 -14.06 16.38 8.81
CA ILE A 182 -15.35 16.18 8.14
C ILE A 182 -15.09 15.85 6.67
N ASP A 183 -15.67 14.79 6.14
CA ASP A 183 -15.49 14.39 4.73
C ASP A 183 -16.02 15.44 3.76
N LEU A 184 -17.28 15.90 3.95
CA LEU A 184 -17.88 16.98 3.15
C LEU A 184 -18.64 17.97 4.06
N PHE A 185 -18.36 19.23 3.88
CA PHE A 185 -19.09 20.36 4.46
C PHE A 185 -19.91 21.04 3.37
N CYS A 186 -21.22 21.13 3.58
CA CYS A 186 -22.20 21.54 2.59
C CYS A 186 -23.16 22.59 3.18
N TYR A 187 -24.01 23.14 2.30
CA TYR A 187 -25.21 23.92 2.65
C TYR A 187 -26.40 23.36 1.89
N ASP A 188 -27.53 23.22 2.56
CA ASP A 188 -28.81 22.91 1.89
C ASP A 188 -29.39 24.13 1.15
N LYS A 189 -30.56 23.96 0.56
CA LYS A 189 -31.22 25.05 -0.20
C LYS A 189 -31.66 26.23 0.68
N GLU A 190 -31.87 25.99 1.98
CA GLU A 190 -32.15 27.02 2.99
C GLU A 190 -30.90 27.63 3.58
N HIS A 191 -29.72 27.32 3.09
CA HIS A 191 -28.42 27.76 3.58
C HIS A 191 -28.07 27.21 4.99
N THR A 192 -28.72 26.14 5.43
CA THR A 192 -28.36 25.44 6.66
C THR A 192 -27.05 24.67 6.44
N PRO A 193 -26.06 24.74 7.35
CA PRO A 193 -24.88 23.91 7.29
C PRO A 193 -25.21 22.42 7.40
N VAL A 194 -24.65 21.64 6.50
CA VAL A 194 -24.81 20.17 6.44
C VAL A 194 -23.44 19.52 6.48
N ILE A 195 -23.25 18.61 7.42
CA ILE A 195 -22.08 17.75 7.52
C ILE A 195 -22.42 16.40 6.90
N ILE A 196 -21.58 15.90 6.02
CA ILE A 196 -21.69 14.55 5.50
C ILE A 196 -20.46 13.77 5.93
N GLU A 197 -20.71 12.66 6.62
CA GLU A 197 -19.71 11.63 6.95
C GLU A 197 -19.96 10.42 6.06
N VAL A 198 -18.92 9.94 5.37
CA VAL A 198 -19.02 8.84 4.40
C VAL A 198 -18.32 7.60 4.96
N LYS A 199 -18.96 6.44 4.83
CA LYS A 199 -18.35 5.14 5.14
C LYS A 199 -18.35 4.23 3.91
N ARG A 200 -17.22 3.57 3.69
CA ARG A 200 -17.03 2.68 2.52
C ARG A 200 -17.82 1.37 2.58
N SER A 201 -18.27 0.98 3.77
CA SER A 201 -18.92 -0.30 4.03
C SER A 201 -20.13 -0.12 4.94
N LEU A 202 -20.43 -1.13 5.76
CA LEU A 202 -21.48 -1.08 6.74
C LEU A 202 -21.25 0.07 7.73
N ALA A 203 -22.26 0.91 7.96
CA ALA A 203 -22.22 1.95 8.97
C ALA A 203 -22.17 1.36 10.38
N THR A 204 -21.42 1.99 11.28
CA THR A 204 -21.22 1.53 12.67
C THR A 204 -21.70 2.56 13.68
N ILE A 205 -21.91 2.14 14.92
CA ILE A 205 -22.22 3.03 16.05
C ILE A 205 -21.12 4.09 16.23
N SER A 206 -19.86 3.72 16.03
CA SER A 206 -18.73 4.66 16.12
C SER A 206 -18.85 5.80 15.11
N ALA A 207 -19.34 5.52 13.88
CA ALA A 207 -19.54 6.55 12.86
C ALA A 207 -20.66 7.55 13.26
N VAL A 208 -21.69 7.08 13.96
CA VAL A 208 -22.73 7.96 14.51
C VAL A 208 -22.16 8.90 15.57
N HIS A 209 -21.37 8.37 16.48
CA HIS A 209 -20.71 9.21 17.50
C HIS A 209 -19.74 10.21 16.89
N GLN A 210 -18.99 9.82 15.86
CA GLN A 210 -18.10 10.70 15.13
C GLN A 210 -18.88 11.86 14.48
N LEU A 211 -19.94 11.56 13.75
CA LEU A 211 -20.80 12.58 13.12
C LEU A 211 -21.41 13.52 14.15
N ARG A 212 -21.92 12.98 15.26
CA ARG A 212 -22.47 13.77 16.37
C ARG A 212 -21.45 14.75 16.93
N MET A 213 -20.19 14.33 17.12
CA MET A 213 -19.13 15.22 17.60
C MET A 213 -18.86 16.35 16.60
N TYR A 214 -18.82 16.07 15.32
CA TYR A 214 -18.64 17.08 14.28
C TYR A 214 -19.78 18.11 14.26
N VAL A 215 -21.02 17.65 14.39
CA VAL A 215 -22.18 18.56 14.50
C VAL A 215 -22.08 19.43 15.73
N HIS A 216 -21.64 18.87 16.86
CA HIS A 216 -21.45 19.62 18.10
C HIS A 216 -20.36 20.68 17.95
N ASP A 217 -19.22 20.34 17.35
CA ASP A 217 -18.10 21.27 17.14
C ASP A 217 -18.53 22.48 16.29
N LEU A 218 -19.23 22.23 15.18
CA LEU A 218 -19.69 23.32 14.30
C LEU A 218 -20.78 24.18 14.93
N LYS A 219 -21.68 23.63 15.76
CA LYS A 219 -22.64 24.41 16.55
C LYS A 219 -21.93 25.34 17.55
N GLY A 220 -20.76 24.96 18.06
CA GLY A 220 -19.95 25.76 18.97
C GLY A 220 -19.15 26.88 18.27
N GLU A 221 -18.81 26.70 16.99
CA GLU A 221 -18.03 27.66 16.18
C GLU A 221 -18.90 28.75 15.52
N SER A 222 -20.18 28.51 15.32
CA SER A 222 -21.08 29.41 14.60
C SER A 222 -22.24 29.84 15.48
N GLU A 223 -22.63 31.14 15.38
CA GLU A 223 -23.89 31.67 15.95
C GLU A 223 -25.15 31.09 15.26
N GLN A 224 -24.96 30.14 14.33
CA GLN A 224 -26.05 29.52 13.60
C GLN A 224 -26.77 28.46 14.46
N ALA A 225 -28.07 28.63 14.58
CA ALA A 225 -28.92 27.84 15.49
C ALA A 225 -29.10 26.34 15.07
N SER A 226 -28.81 25.98 13.83
CA SER A 226 -28.97 24.60 13.36
C SER A 226 -27.83 24.14 12.45
N VAL A 227 -27.34 22.93 12.68
CA VAL A 227 -26.39 22.20 11.83
C VAL A 227 -26.93 20.81 11.65
N ARG A 228 -27.07 20.36 10.41
CA ARG A 228 -27.52 19.01 10.06
C ARG A 228 -26.33 18.07 9.89
N GLY A 229 -26.50 16.80 10.24
CA GLY A 229 -25.52 15.76 10.05
C GLY A 229 -26.10 14.57 9.31
N ILE A 230 -25.49 14.14 8.21
CA ILE A 230 -25.91 13.03 7.38
C ILE A 230 -24.82 11.97 7.33
N LEU A 231 -25.14 10.73 7.74
CA LEU A 231 -24.25 9.57 7.60
C LEU A 231 -24.55 8.86 6.27
N CYS A 232 -23.53 8.75 5.41
CA CYS A 232 -23.63 8.09 4.12
C CYS A 232 -22.87 6.77 4.12
N ALA A 233 -23.52 5.67 3.73
CA ALA A 233 -22.90 4.35 3.60
C ALA A 233 -23.67 3.48 2.59
N PRO A 234 -23.06 2.41 2.01
CA PRO A 234 -23.78 1.47 1.16
C PRO A 234 -24.88 0.70 1.89
N LYS A 235 -24.70 0.48 3.20
CA LYS A 235 -25.69 -0.18 4.05
C LYS A 235 -25.63 0.37 5.47
N ILE A 236 -26.81 0.67 6.04
CA ILE A 236 -26.94 1.21 7.40
C ILE A 236 -27.89 0.30 8.19
N PRO A 237 -27.40 -0.42 9.21
CA PRO A 237 -28.22 -1.30 10.03
C PRO A 237 -29.32 -0.53 10.80
N ASP A 238 -30.44 -1.18 11.06
CA ASP A 238 -31.58 -0.56 11.76
C ASP A 238 -31.19 0.00 13.14
N MET A 239 -30.32 -0.70 13.87
CA MET A 239 -29.82 -0.21 15.16
C MET A 239 -29.07 1.12 15.01
N VAL A 240 -28.31 1.29 13.91
CA VAL A 240 -27.58 2.53 13.61
C VAL A 240 -28.56 3.63 13.19
N LYS A 241 -29.58 3.31 12.37
CA LYS A 241 -30.64 4.24 11.97
C LYS A 241 -31.39 4.77 13.19
N ASN A 242 -31.76 3.90 14.13
CA ASN A 242 -32.42 4.29 15.39
C ASN A 242 -31.56 5.26 16.19
N LEU A 243 -30.25 4.94 16.34
CA LEU A 243 -29.32 5.80 17.07
C LEU A 243 -29.12 7.17 16.38
N LEU A 244 -29.10 7.21 15.05
CA LEU A 244 -29.07 8.47 14.29
C LEU A 244 -30.32 9.30 14.58
N THR A 245 -31.49 8.69 14.56
CA THR A 245 -32.77 9.35 14.91
C THR A 245 -32.75 9.89 16.35
N ASP A 246 -32.26 9.11 17.32
CA ASP A 246 -32.16 9.53 18.72
C ASP A 246 -31.26 10.77 18.92
N TYR A 247 -30.31 10.98 18.02
CA TYR A 247 -29.40 12.13 18.04
C TYR A 247 -29.78 13.26 17.08
N ASP A 248 -30.95 13.21 16.46
CA ASP A 248 -31.41 14.17 15.46
C ASP A 248 -30.42 14.27 14.26
N LEU A 249 -29.92 13.11 13.83
CA LEU A 249 -29.03 12.94 12.70
C LEU A 249 -29.73 12.17 11.59
N GLU A 250 -29.28 12.42 10.37
CA GLU A 250 -29.86 11.83 9.17
C GLU A 250 -28.95 10.77 8.56
N TRP A 251 -29.46 9.99 7.62
CA TRP A 251 -28.68 9.02 6.88
C TRP A 251 -29.11 8.91 5.42
N LYS A 252 -28.17 8.48 4.58
CA LYS A 252 -28.42 8.13 3.18
C LYS A 252 -27.70 6.85 2.82
N GLU A 253 -28.40 5.84 2.33
CA GLU A 253 -27.78 4.69 1.71
C GLU A 253 -27.44 5.05 0.25
N ILE A 254 -26.16 4.87 -0.12
CA ILE A 254 -25.64 5.20 -1.44
C ILE A 254 -25.03 3.95 -2.06
N GLU A 255 -25.61 3.51 -3.17
CA GLU A 255 -25.00 2.45 -3.97
C GLU A 255 -23.73 2.97 -4.64
N ARG A 256 -22.68 2.15 -4.57
CA ARG A 256 -21.41 2.48 -5.21
C ARG A 256 -21.57 2.35 -6.72
N LYS A 257 -21.30 3.41 -7.44
CA LYS A 257 -21.01 3.31 -8.87
C LYS A 257 -19.52 2.96 -9.01
N VAL A 258 -19.22 1.70 -9.32
CA VAL A 258 -17.86 1.28 -9.68
C VAL A 258 -17.59 1.81 -11.08
N VAL A 259 -16.85 2.89 -11.20
CA VAL A 259 -16.36 3.37 -12.49
C VAL A 259 -15.10 2.56 -12.79
N LEU A 260 -15.24 1.49 -13.55
CA LEU A 260 -14.08 0.83 -14.15
C LEU A 260 -13.62 1.68 -15.34
N PRO A 261 -12.30 1.78 -15.60
CA PRO A 261 -11.81 2.35 -16.85
C PRO A 261 -12.43 1.60 -18.03
N ASP A 262 -12.70 2.33 -19.13
CA ASP A 262 -13.37 1.82 -20.32
C ASP A 262 -13.04 0.38 -20.69
N ASP A 263 -14.03 -0.36 -21.18
CA ASP A 263 -14.11 -1.81 -21.44
C ASP A 263 -13.02 -2.43 -22.35
N ASN A 264 -11.95 -1.73 -22.66
CA ASN A 264 -10.81 -2.25 -23.44
C ASN A 264 -9.69 -2.88 -22.58
N GLN A 265 -9.83 -2.91 -21.26
CA GLN A 265 -8.92 -3.65 -20.39
C GLN A 265 -9.62 -4.92 -19.88
N CYS A 266 -8.99 -6.06 -20.15
CA CYS A 266 -9.38 -7.41 -19.79
C CYS A 266 -10.11 -7.46 -18.43
N THR A 267 -11.42 -7.59 -18.44
CA THR A 267 -12.21 -7.77 -17.23
C THR A 267 -12.12 -9.23 -16.83
N LEU A 268 -11.96 -9.51 -15.53
CA LEU A 268 -11.97 -10.86 -14.91
C LEU A 268 -13.30 -11.65 -15.15
N LYS A 269 -14.05 -11.34 -16.19
CA LYS A 269 -15.28 -12.04 -16.56
C LYS A 269 -15.05 -13.36 -17.31
N GLU A 270 -13.80 -13.73 -17.56
CA GLU A 270 -13.42 -14.92 -18.32
C GLU A 270 -12.65 -15.98 -17.49
N PHE A 271 -12.73 -15.96 -16.16
CA PHE A 271 -12.18 -17.01 -15.31
C PHE A 271 -13.25 -17.73 -14.52
#